data_e7614f238f2ab5eca0162e1a60b59415
#
_entry.id   e7614f238f2ab5eca0162e1a60b59415
#
_cell.length_a   1.000
_cell.length_b   1.000
_cell.length_c   1.000
_cell.angle_alpha   90.00
_cell.angle_beta   90.00
_cell.angle_gamma   90.00
#
_symmetry.space_group_name_H-M   'P 1'
#
loop_
_entity.id
_entity.type
_entity.pdbx_description
1 polymer ?
#
loop_
_entity_poly.entity_id
_entity_poly.type
_entity_poly.pdbx_seq_one_letter_code
_entity_poly.pdbx_strand_id
1 'polypeptide(L)'
;MIGPGMMRYYLLVLLVGLPLLALAKPVDCTDKPECWPEGSAMQMGLLLNQKQEKADKQMAAKHAALVSLAAASSSDSTPVDERLLKALKSQQAAWSLYRYEECELIGSLTGAGGRWPSTWAAQCVVNHTELRMRRIRSAIACIQKIPGDERYSDQNRCLQQLAPLTNR
;
A
#
# COMPACT_ATOMS: atom_id res chain seq x y z
N MET A 1 1.11 67.58 -51.08
CA MET A 1 2.47 67.42 -50.50
C MET A 1 2.30 66.99 -49.08
N ILE A 2 2.30 65.66 -48.82
CA ILE A 2 2.15 65.09 -47.49
C ILE A 2 3.57 64.71 -47.06
N GLY A 3 4.04 65.31 -45.99
CA GLY A 3 5.40 65.16 -45.52
C GLY A 3 5.71 63.75 -44.91
N PRO A 4 6.99 63.35 -44.98
CA PRO A 4 7.41 61.94 -44.62
C PRO A 4 7.56 61.71 -43.09
N GLY A 5 6.94 62.57 -42.28
CA GLY A 5 7.12 62.51 -40.80
C GLY A 5 6.06 61.67 -40.03
N MET A 6 4.92 61.33 -40.62
CA MET A 6 3.82 60.68 -39.87
C MET A 6 3.80 59.14 -39.91
N MET A 7 4.69 58.54 -40.67
CA MET A 7 4.70 57.07 -40.87
C MET A 7 5.59 56.33 -39.86
N ARG A 8 6.32 57.05 -39.02
CA ARG A 8 7.25 56.43 -38.02
C ARG A 8 6.63 56.13 -36.66
N TYR A 9 5.50 56.74 -36.33
CA TYR A 9 4.85 56.54 -35.03
C TYR A 9 3.86 55.36 -34.97
N TYR A 10 3.39 54.92 -36.14
CA TYR A 10 2.45 53.75 -36.17
C TYR A 10 3.12 52.38 -36.03
N LEU A 11 4.43 52.27 -36.24
CA LEU A 11 5.18 51.04 -36.14
C LEU A 11 5.60 50.66 -34.70
N LEU A 12 5.53 51.63 -33.77
CA LEU A 12 5.97 51.41 -32.38
C LEU A 12 4.84 51.02 -31.43
N VAL A 13 3.58 51.10 -31.84
CA VAL A 13 2.42 50.77 -30.97
C VAL A 13 1.96 49.35 -31.12
N LEU A 14 2.41 48.62 -32.13
CA LEU A 14 1.99 47.22 -32.41
C LEU A 14 2.81 46.14 -31.67
N LEU A 15 3.83 46.51 -30.89
CA LEU A 15 4.71 45.57 -30.19
C LEU A 15 4.40 45.36 -28.70
N VAL A 16 3.36 45.99 -28.15
CA VAL A 16 3.07 45.93 -26.70
C VAL A 16 1.90 45.01 -26.34
N GLY A 17 1.32 44.30 -27.30
CA GLY A 17 0.09 43.55 -27.12
C GLY A 17 0.18 42.03 -27.34
N LEU A 18 1.36 41.42 -27.20
CA LEU A 18 1.41 39.94 -27.11
C LEU A 18 1.02 39.54 -25.68
N PRO A 19 -0.17 38.92 -25.48
CA PRO A 19 -0.45 38.28 -24.19
C PRO A 19 0.63 37.22 -23.99
N LEU A 20 1.38 37.32 -22.91
CA LEU A 20 2.12 36.20 -22.36
C LEU A 20 1.09 35.09 -22.11
N LEU A 21 0.89 34.22 -23.08
CA LEU A 21 0.26 32.93 -22.87
C LEU A 21 1.17 32.21 -21.88
N ALA A 22 0.88 32.39 -20.59
CA ALA A 22 1.44 31.56 -19.55
C ALA A 22 1.10 30.14 -19.94
N LEU A 23 2.07 29.39 -20.46
CA LEU A 23 1.97 27.96 -20.68
C LEU A 23 1.81 27.34 -19.31
N ALA A 24 0.55 27.27 -18.84
CA ALA A 24 0.21 26.50 -17.65
C ALA A 24 0.68 25.07 -17.93
N LYS A 25 1.65 24.59 -17.15
CA LYS A 25 2.08 23.20 -17.24
C LYS A 25 0.84 22.33 -17.07
N PRO A 26 0.62 21.31 -17.93
CA PRO A 26 -0.49 20.39 -17.76
C PRO A 26 -0.41 19.81 -16.35
N VAL A 27 -1.52 19.83 -15.62
CA VAL A 27 -1.61 19.22 -14.30
C VAL A 27 -1.47 17.72 -14.47
N ASP A 28 -0.42 17.14 -13.89
CA ASP A 28 -0.26 15.70 -13.85
C ASP A 28 -1.27 15.11 -12.84
N CYS A 29 -2.21 14.33 -13.33
CA CYS A 29 -3.28 13.69 -12.57
C CYS A 29 -3.05 12.18 -12.36
N THR A 30 -1.88 11.65 -12.72
CA THR A 30 -1.59 10.21 -12.71
C THR A 30 -1.82 9.59 -11.34
N ASP A 31 -1.37 10.26 -10.26
CA ASP A 31 -1.43 9.74 -8.88
C ASP A 31 -2.29 10.61 -7.95
N LYS A 32 -3.11 11.50 -8.51
CA LYS A 32 -3.88 12.48 -7.75
C LYS A 32 -5.37 12.16 -7.77
N PRO A 33 -5.94 11.57 -6.69
CA PRO A 33 -7.36 11.24 -6.64
C PRO A 33 -8.27 12.46 -6.83
N GLU A 34 -7.84 13.64 -6.37
CA GLU A 34 -8.59 14.89 -6.49
C GLU A 34 -8.78 15.39 -7.92
N CYS A 35 -8.01 14.89 -8.88
CA CYS A 35 -8.19 15.19 -10.30
C CYS A 35 -9.38 14.45 -10.95
N TRP A 36 -9.95 13.47 -10.26
CA TRP A 36 -10.97 12.59 -10.83
C TRP A 36 -12.33 12.84 -10.18
N PRO A 37 -13.44 12.63 -10.91
CA PRO A 37 -14.77 12.78 -10.33
C PRO A 37 -14.96 11.92 -9.08
N GLU A 38 -15.62 12.46 -8.07
CA GLU A 38 -15.92 11.76 -6.83
C GLU A 38 -16.70 10.47 -7.11
N GLY A 39 -16.28 9.38 -6.45
CA GLY A 39 -16.87 8.05 -6.63
C GLY A 39 -16.52 7.36 -7.94
N SER A 40 -15.72 7.96 -8.82
CA SER A 40 -15.25 7.28 -10.03
C SER A 40 -14.28 6.13 -9.68
N ALA A 41 -14.23 5.10 -10.55
CA ALA A 41 -13.30 3.99 -10.38
C ALA A 41 -11.83 4.45 -10.32
N MET A 42 -11.47 5.52 -11.05
CA MET A 42 -10.13 6.10 -10.99
C MET A 42 -9.83 6.69 -9.62
N GLN A 43 -10.71 7.57 -9.11
CA GLN A 43 -10.52 8.19 -7.80
C GLN A 43 -10.44 7.13 -6.70
N MET A 44 -11.41 6.22 -6.66
CA MET A 44 -11.46 5.14 -5.67
C MET A 44 -10.22 4.24 -5.76
N GLY A 45 -9.79 3.87 -6.95
CA GLY A 45 -8.59 3.05 -7.16
C GLY A 45 -7.34 3.73 -6.64
N LEU A 46 -7.13 5.02 -6.90
CA LEU A 46 -5.99 5.79 -6.39
C LEU A 46 -6.00 5.90 -4.86
N LEU A 47 -7.15 6.17 -4.26
CA LEU A 47 -7.29 6.19 -2.80
C LEU A 47 -7.00 4.83 -2.16
N LEU A 48 -7.47 3.75 -2.78
CA LEU A 48 -7.20 2.38 -2.33
C LEU A 48 -5.72 2.02 -2.46
N ASN A 49 -5.05 2.42 -3.54
CA ASN A 49 -3.62 2.19 -3.72
C ASN A 49 -2.80 2.91 -2.63
N GLN A 50 -3.12 4.18 -2.32
CA GLN A 50 -2.48 4.91 -1.23
C GLN A 50 -2.70 4.22 0.14
N LYS A 51 -3.94 3.76 0.39
CA LYS A 51 -4.28 3.01 1.60
C LYS A 51 -3.52 1.68 1.67
N GLN A 52 -3.41 0.96 0.55
CA GLN A 52 -2.67 -0.28 0.43
C GLN A 52 -1.18 -0.09 0.76
N GLU A 53 -0.51 0.89 0.12
CA GLU A 53 0.90 1.16 0.39
C GLU A 53 1.17 1.43 1.87
N LYS A 54 0.32 2.24 2.50
CA LYS A 54 0.41 2.53 3.93
C LYS A 54 0.22 1.26 4.78
N ALA A 55 -0.78 0.45 4.44
CA ALA A 55 -1.08 -0.79 5.16
C ALA A 55 0.03 -1.82 4.98
N ASP A 56 0.60 -1.96 3.78
CA ASP A 56 1.70 -2.89 3.50
C ASP A 56 2.98 -2.50 4.27
N LYS A 57 3.32 -1.21 4.32
CA LYS A 57 4.45 -0.72 5.14
C LYS A 57 4.24 -1.03 6.62
N GLN A 58 3.04 -0.80 7.14
CA GLN A 58 2.71 -1.09 8.54
C GLN A 58 2.73 -2.60 8.84
N MET A 59 2.22 -3.41 7.93
CA MET A 59 2.22 -4.87 8.06
C MET A 59 3.65 -5.43 8.04
N ALA A 60 4.50 -4.96 7.12
CA ALA A 60 5.89 -5.36 7.05
C ALA A 60 6.64 -5.05 8.36
N ALA A 61 6.44 -3.84 8.92
CA ALA A 61 7.03 -3.44 10.20
C ALA A 61 6.54 -4.32 11.36
N LYS A 62 5.24 -4.63 11.41
CA LYS A 62 4.67 -5.50 12.45
C LYS A 62 5.13 -6.95 12.30
N HIS A 63 5.26 -7.45 11.08
CA HIS A 63 5.80 -8.80 10.84
C HIS A 63 7.28 -8.88 11.25
N ALA A 64 8.10 -7.88 10.94
CA ALA A 64 9.49 -7.80 11.39
C ALA A 64 9.58 -7.80 12.92
N ALA A 65 8.74 -7.02 13.60
CA ALA A 65 8.67 -7.01 15.07
C ALA A 65 8.28 -8.38 15.65
N LEU A 66 7.36 -9.10 15.01
CA LEU A 66 6.98 -10.46 15.41
C LEU A 66 8.16 -11.43 15.26
N VAL A 67 8.88 -11.37 14.14
CA VAL A 67 10.07 -12.21 13.90
C VAL A 67 11.16 -11.92 14.94
N SER A 68 11.41 -10.63 15.24
CA SER A 68 12.36 -10.24 16.30
C SER A 68 11.93 -10.71 17.67
N LEU A 69 10.64 -10.64 18.00
CA LEU A 69 10.10 -11.13 19.26
C LEU A 69 10.24 -12.65 19.41
N ALA A 70 9.98 -13.39 18.32
CA ALA A 70 10.16 -14.85 18.29
C ALA A 70 11.64 -15.25 18.42
N ALA A 71 12.56 -14.47 17.84
CA ALA A 71 14.00 -14.69 17.99
C ALA A 71 14.49 -14.38 19.41
N ALA A 72 13.95 -13.34 20.04
CA ALA A 72 14.32 -12.94 21.41
C ALA A 72 13.80 -13.90 22.51
N SER A 73 12.98 -14.89 22.13
CA SER A 73 12.49 -15.92 23.07
C SER A 73 13.54 -17.01 23.37
N SER A 74 14.70 -16.98 22.72
CA SER A 74 15.83 -17.83 23.07
C SER A 74 16.57 -17.27 24.30
N SER A 75 17.17 -18.14 25.10
CA SER A 75 18.09 -17.81 26.20
C SER A 75 19.49 -18.27 25.87
N ASP A 76 20.48 -17.90 26.71
CA ASP A 76 21.88 -18.36 26.53
C ASP A 76 22.00 -19.89 26.49
N SER A 77 21.07 -20.60 27.12
CA SER A 77 20.99 -22.07 27.12
C SER A 77 20.13 -22.67 26.01
N THR A 78 19.35 -21.83 25.28
CA THR A 78 18.43 -22.32 24.24
C THR A 78 18.69 -21.54 22.96
N PRO A 79 19.23 -22.19 21.91
CA PRO A 79 19.55 -21.53 20.66
C PRO A 79 18.28 -21.03 19.96
N VAL A 80 18.44 -19.99 19.13
CA VAL A 80 17.36 -19.49 18.27
C VAL A 80 16.83 -20.60 17.36
N ASP A 81 15.53 -20.77 17.30
CA ASP A 81 14.92 -21.72 16.37
C ASP A 81 14.93 -21.12 14.93
N GLU A 82 16.03 -21.32 14.24
CA GLU A 82 16.22 -20.86 12.85
C GLU A 82 15.15 -21.43 11.91
N ARG A 83 14.66 -22.62 12.15
CA ARG A 83 13.57 -23.25 11.36
C ARG A 83 12.27 -22.47 11.54
N LEU A 84 11.92 -22.09 12.77
CA LEU A 84 10.75 -21.29 13.06
C LEU A 84 10.84 -19.91 12.39
N LEU A 85 11.98 -19.22 12.51
CA LEU A 85 12.18 -17.91 11.90
C LEU A 85 12.09 -17.96 10.37
N LYS A 86 12.69 -18.98 9.76
CA LYS A 86 12.56 -19.23 8.32
C LYS A 86 11.12 -19.49 7.92
N ALA A 87 10.39 -20.31 8.68
CA ALA A 87 8.99 -20.62 8.41
C ALA A 87 8.09 -19.37 8.50
N LEU A 88 8.30 -18.50 9.48
CA LEU A 88 7.58 -17.23 9.61
C LEU A 88 7.79 -16.32 8.39
N LYS A 89 9.02 -16.16 7.94
CA LYS A 89 9.37 -15.36 6.76
C LYS A 89 8.76 -15.95 5.48
N SER A 90 8.91 -17.26 5.27
CA SER A 90 8.39 -17.95 4.08
C SER A 90 6.86 -17.93 4.05
N GLN A 91 6.20 -18.11 5.18
CA GLN A 91 4.74 -18.04 5.27
C GLN A 91 4.20 -16.64 4.95
N GLN A 92 4.89 -15.57 5.37
CA GLN A 92 4.52 -14.21 5.02
C GLN A 92 4.67 -13.94 3.52
N ALA A 93 5.74 -14.44 2.89
CA ALA A 93 5.95 -14.31 1.46
C ALA A 93 4.87 -15.06 0.65
N ALA A 94 4.57 -16.31 1.04
CA ALA A 94 3.52 -17.11 0.43
C ALA A 94 2.14 -16.48 0.59
N TRP A 95 1.84 -15.91 1.76
CA TRP A 95 0.59 -15.19 2.00
C TRP A 95 0.46 -13.95 1.11
N SER A 96 1.55 -13.20 0.88
CA SER A 96 1.52 -12.02 0.00
C SER A 96 1.20 -12.40 -1.44
N LEU A 97 1.75 -13.50 -1.93
CA LEU A 97 1.45 -14.02 -3.27
C LEU A 97 -0.02 -14.47 -3.35
N TYR A 98 -0.47 -15.29 -2.39
CA TYR A 98 -1.85 -15.75 -2.32
C TYR A 98 -2.84 -14.57 -2.32
N ARG A 99 -2.60 -13.53 -1.50
CA ARG A 99 -3.41 -12.33 -1.45
C ARG A 99 -3.53 -11.66 -2.83
N TYR A 100 -2.42 -11.56 -3.53
CA TYR A 100 -2.40 -10.95 -4.86
C TYR A 100 -3.27 -11.73 -5.84
N GLU A 101 -3.02 -13.03 -5.99
CA GLU A 101 -3.73 -13.87 -6.94
C GLU A 101 -5.24 -13.96 -6.63
N GLU A 102 -5.61 -14.10 -5.36
CA GLU A 102 -7.01 -14.13 -4.94
C GLU A 102 -7.72 -12.81 -5.27
N CYS A 103 -7.06 -11.66 -5.04
CA CYS A 103 -7.68 -10.38 -5.29
C CYS A 103 -7.77 -10.04 -6.79
N GLU A 104 -6.83 -10.50 -7.62
CA GLU A 104 -6.95 -10.43 -9.07
C GLU A 104 -8.15 -11.25 -9.58
N LEU A 105 -8.36 -12.44 -9.02
CA LEU A 105 -9.56 -13.23 -9.31
C LEU A 105 -10.84 -12.48 -8.92
N ILE A 106 -10.91 -11.93 -7.70
CA ILE A 106 -12.07 -11.16 -7.22
C ILE A 106 -12.37 -9.97 -8.15
N GLY A 107 -11.35 -9.22 -8.55
CA GLY A 107 -11.51 -8.14 -9.53
C GLY A 107 -12.10 -8.64 -10.86
N SER A 108 -11.59 -9.74 -11.38
CA SER A 108 -12.02 -10.35 -12.63
C SER A 108 -13.47 -10.84 -12.60
N LEU A 109 -13.93 -11.33 -11.45
CA LEU A 109 -15.31 -11.86 -11.29
C LEU A 109 -16.38 -10.78 -11.26
N THR A 110 -16.02 -9.49 -11.16
CA THR A 110 -17.03 -8.41 -11.09
C THR A 110 -17.82 -8.24 -12.36
N GLY A 111 -17.28 -8.66 -13.51
CA GLY A 111 -17.89 -8.44 -14.82
C GLY A 111 -18.05 -6.96 -15.20
N ALA A 112 -17.54 -6.05 -14.40
CA ALA A 112 -17.65 -4.62 -14.60
C ALA A 112 -16.68 -4.14 -15.69
N GLY A 113 -17.05 -3.08 -16.41
CA GLY A 113 -16.20 -2.47 -17.44
C GLY A 113 -15.20 -1.46 -16.87
N GLY A 114 -14.25 -1.05 -17.71
CA GLY A 114 -13.29 0.01 -17.41
C GLY A 114 -12.33 -0.33 -16.27
N ARG A 115 -12.20 0.55 -15.32
CA ARG A 115 -11.26 0.41 -14.17
C ARG A 115 -11.87 -0.26 -12.94
N TRP A 116 -13.12 -0.62 -12.94
CA TRP A 116 -13.78 -1.23 -11.79
C TRP A 116 -13.15 -2.56 -11.34
N PRO A 117 -12.76 -3.48 -12.25
CA PRO A 117 -12.07 -4.71 -11.83
C PRO A 117 -10.84 -4.44 -10.98
N SER A 118 -9.95 -3.55 -11.42
CA SER A 118 -8.74 -3.20 -10.65
C SER A 118 -9.05 -2.47 -9.35
N THR A 119 -10.10 -1.67 -9.29
CA THR A 119 -10.56 -1.00 -8.07
C THR A 119 -11.06 -2.02 -7.03
N TRP A 120 -11.83 -3.02 -7.45
CA TRP A 120 -12.29 -4.11 -6.58
C TRP A 120 -11.13 -5.01 -6.11
N ALA A 121 -10.17 -5.31 -7.01
CA ALA A 121 -8.96 -6.01 -6.64
C ALA A 121 -8.18 -5.25 -5.55
N ALA A 122 -7.99 -3.94 -5.72
CA ALA A 122 -7.32 -3.09 -4.73
C ALA A 122 -8.07 -3.06 -3.38
N GLN A 123 -9.40 -2.99 -3.37
CA GLN A 123 -10.20 -3.08 -2.14
C GLN A 123 -10.01 -4.43 -1.43
N CYS A 124 -10.01 -5.52 -2.20
CA CYS A 124 -9.73 -6.86 -1.68
C CYS A 124 -8.34 -6.92 -1.01
N VAL A 125 -7.30 -6.40 -1.68
CA VAL A 125 -5.93 -6.36 -1.14
C VAL A 125 -5.87 -5.61 0.18
N VAL A 126 -6.52 -4.44 0.28
CA VAL A 126 -6.60 -3.67 1.53
C VAL A 126 -7.25 -4.50 2.64
N ASN A 127 -8.39 -5.15 2.37
CA ASN A 127 -9.12 -5.95 3.35
C ASN A 127 -8.28 -7.13 3.87
N HIS A 128 -7.61 -7.85 2.96
CA HIS A 128 -6.70 -8.94 3.31
C HIS A 128 -5.53 -8.46 4.17
N THR A 129 -4.93 -7.32 3.82
CA THR A 129 -3.81 -6.74 4.57
C THR A 129 -4.23 -6.34 5.98
N GLU A 130 -5.39 -5.71 6.14
CA GLU A 130 -5.93 -5.34 7.45
C GLU A 130 -6.22 -6.57 8.32
N LEU A 131 -6.78 -7.63 7.73
CA LEU A 131 -7.03 -8.88 8.42
C LEU A 131 -5.73 -9.54 8.86
N ARG A 132 -4.73 -9.62 7.99
CA ARG A 132 -3.40 -10.16 8.30
C ARG A 132 -2.74 -9.37 9.43
N MET A 133 -2.80 -8.05 9.37
CA MET A 133 -2.23 -7.16 10.39
C MET A 133 -2.89 -7.37 11.76
N ARG A 134 -4.21 -7.60 11.82
CA ARG A 134 -4.89 -7.95 13.08
C ARG A 134 -4.35 -9.25 13.66
N ARG A 135 -4.16 -10.30 12.86
CA ARG A 135 -3.59 -11.58 13.31
C ARG A 135 -2.16 -11.42 13.84
N ILE A 136 -1.31 -10.66 13.13
CA ILE A 136 0.06 -10.39 13.57
C ILE A 136 0.06 -9.65 14.92
N ARG A 137 -0.76 -8.63 15.08
CA ARG A 137 -0.90 -7.88 16.35
C ARG A 137 -1.37 -8.78 17.48
N SER A 138 -2.33 -9.65 17.21
CA SER A 138 -2.82 -10.63 18.20
C SER A 138 -1.73 -11.61 18.62
N ALA A 139 -0.94 -12.13 17.68
CA ALA A 139 0.18 -13.01 17.98
C ALA A 139 1.24 -12.31 18.83
N ILE A 140 1.62 -11.08 18.50
CA ILE A 140 2.56 -10.26 19.30
C ILE A 140 2.03 -10.08 20.72
N ALA A 141 0.78 -9.62 20.86
CA ALA A 141 0.17 -9.39 22.16
C ALA A 141 0.06 -10.67 23.01
N CYS A 142 -0.16 -11.82 22.36
CA CYS A 142 -0.17 -13.12 23.00
C CYS A 142 1.23 -13.50 23.53
N ILE A 143 2.28 -13.39 22.71
CA ILE A 143 3.65 -13.72 23.13
C ILE A 143 4.13 -12.81 24.26
N GLN A 144 3.79 -11.52 24.19
CA GLN A 144 4.18 -10.55 25.23
C GLN A 144 3.60 -10.83 26.63
N LYS A 145 2.50 -11.60 26.70
CA LYS A 145 1.87 -12.01 27.96
C LYS A 145 2.50 -13.26 28.58
N ILE A 146 3.32 -14.00 27.82
CA ILE A 146 3.98 -15.21 28.31
C ILE A 146 5.18 -14.79 29.19
N PRO A 147 5.36 -15.36 30.39
CA PRO A 147 6.57 -15.17 31.19
C PRO A 147 7.84 -15.45 30.39
N GLY A 148 8.93 -14.72 30.70
CA GLY A 148 10.15 -14.79 29.88
C GLY A 148 10.75 -16.19 29.78
N ASP A 149 10.75 -16.92 30.87
CA ASP A 149 11.25 -18.30 31.00
C ASP A 149 10.41 -19.35 30.26
N GLU A 150 9.09 -19.11 30.11
CA GLU A 150 8.16 -20.00 29.40
C GLU A 150 8.01 -19.64 27.92
N ARG A 151 8.52 -18.50 27.49
CA ARG A 151 8.24 -17.95 26.15
C ARG A 151 8.71 -18.86 25.02
N TYR A 152 9.85 -19.49 25.18
CA TYR A 152 10.38 -20.40 24.15
C TYR A 152 9.44 -21.61 23.87
N SER A 153 8.87 -22.20 24.92
CA SER A 153 7.97 -23.34 24.79
C SER A 153 6.56 -22.95 24.31
N ASP A 154 6.05 -21.80 24.79
CA ASP A 154 4.63 -21.48 24.68
C ASP A 154 4.29 -20.52 23.54
N GLN A 155 5.29 -19.82 22.94
CA GLN A 155 5.06 -18.91 21.84
C GLN A 155 4.42 -19.57 20.61
N ASN A 156 4.64 -20.85 20.38
CA ASN A 156 4.09 -21.58 19.25
C ASN A 156 2.57 -21.55 19.23
N ARG A 157 1.90 -21.59 20.38
CA ARG A 157 0.45 -21.44 20.51
C ARG A 157 -0.03 -20.08 20.02
N CYS A 158 0.71 -19.01 20.33
CA CYS A 158 0.41 -17.68 19.84
C CYS A 158 0.61 -17.54 18.34
N LEU A 159 1.65 -18.18 17.79
CA LEU A 159 1.99 -18.13 16.36
C LEU A 159 1.01 -18.90 15.48
N GLN A 160 0.30 -19.88 16.02
CA GLN A 160 -0.77 -20.61 15.30
C GLN A 160 -1.87 -19.67 14.77
N GLN A 161 -2.07 -18.50 15.39
CA GLN A 161 -3.01 -17.49 14.92
C GLN A 161 -2.66 -16.93 13.53
N LEU A 162 -1.44 -17.10 13.06
CA LEU A 162 -1.00 -16.66 11.74
C LEU A 162 -1.41 -17.61 10.62
N ALA A 163 -1.58 -18.89 10.93
CA ALA A 163 -2.03 -19.88 9.96
C ALA A 163 -3.54 -19.76 9.71
N PRO A 164 -4.02 -19.98 8.48
CA PRO A 164 -5.44 -20.19 8.26
C PRO A 164 -5.87 -21.41 9.09
N LEU A 165 -6.98 -21.24 9.81
CA LEU A 165 -7.55 -22.34 10.58
C LEU A 165 -8.01 -23.42 9.59
N THR A 166 -7.19 -24.44 9.41
CA THR A 166 -7.71 -25.72 8.92
C THR A 166 -8.44 -26.35 10.10
N ASN A 167 -9.73 -26.56 9.96
CA ASN A 167 -10.52 -27.34 10.92
C ASN A 167 -9.80 -28.66 11.15
N ARG A 168 -9.21 -28.82 12.33
CA ARG A 168 -8.75 -30.10 12.83
C ARG A 168 -9.87 -30.75 13.60
#